data_3ca2aea86b78539790617941448740a8
#
_entry.id   3ca2aea86b78539790617941448740a8
#
_cell.length_a   1.000
_cell.length_b   1.000
_cell.length_c   1.000
_cell.angle_alpha   90.00
_cell.angle_beta   90.00
_cell.angle_gamma   90.00
#
_symmetry.space_group_name_H-M   'P 1'
#
loop_
_entity.id
_entity.type
_entity.pdbx_description
1 polymer ?
#
loop_
_entity_poly.entity_id
_entity_poly.type
_entity_poly.pdbx_seq_one_letter_code
_entity_poly.pdbx_strand_id
1 'polypeptide(L)'
;MMLATGTKAPDFTLADQRGKAVSLSDFKGKKVVLYFYAEDDTKGCTNQAQRFAELQPEFADKNAVIVGISKDTAESHKNFAEKYSLPFTILADPDKKVINMYSVWGEKKLY
;
A
#
# COMPACT_ATOMS: atom_id res chain seq x y z
N MET A 1 -5.91 -13.87 8.49
CA MET A 1 -4.69 -14.68 8.54
C MET A 1 -3.68 -14.12 7.52
N MET A 2 -2.44 -14.12 7.86
CA MET A 2 -1.39 -13.60 6.99
C MET A 2 -0.72 -14.74 6.23
N LEU A 3 -0.11 -14.39 5.11
CA LEU A 3 0.66 -15.38 4.35
C LEU A 3 1.87 -15.82 5.17
N ALA A 4 2.23 -17.09 5.03
CA ALA A 4 3.40 -17.63 5.71
C ALA A 4 4.68 -17.08 5.08
N THR A 5 5.71 -16.92 5.90
CA THR A 5 7.03 -16.52 5.43
C THR A 5 7.54 -17.57 4.43
N GLY A 6 8.10 -17.10 3.33
CA GLY A 6 8.59 -17.96 2.26
C GLY A 6 7.57 -18.26 1.19
N THR A 7 6.30 -17.88 1.41
CA THR A 7 5.27 -18.02 0.39
C THR A 7 5.47 -16.94 -0.67
N LYS A 8 5.35 -17.31 -1.95
CA LYS A 8 5.44 -16.32 -3.02
C LYS A 8 4.25 -15.37 -2.93
N ALA A 9 4.52 -14.07 -2.94
CA ALA A 9 3.47 -13.08 -2.88
C ALA A 9 2.62 -13.13 -4.16
N PRO A 10 1.29 -13.23 -4.04
CA PRO A 10 0.42 -13.23 -5.23
C PRO A 10 0.54 -11.91 -5.98
N ASP A 11 0.62 -11.98 -7.30
CA ASP A 11 0.62 -10.78 -8.14
C ASP A 11 -0.78 -10.18 -8.18
N PHE A 12 -0.84 -8.88 -8.48
CA PHE A 12 -2.11 -8.16 -8.58
C PHE A 12 -1.92 -6.92 -9.44
N THR A 13 -3.03 -6.32 -9.85
CA THR A 13 -3.05 -5.05 -10.56
C THR A 13 -4.13 -4.17 -9.96
N LEU A 14 -3.75 -2.99 -9.49
CA LEU A 14 -4.67 -2.02 -8.89
C LEU A 14 -4.32 -0.63 -9.40
N ALA A 15 -5.30 0.29 -9.30
CA ALA A 15 -5.07 1.68 -9.67
C ALA A 15 -4.31 2.41 -8.56
N ASP A 16 -3.34 3.23 -8.94
CA ASP A 16 -2.64 4.09 -7.99
C ASP A 16 -3.43 5.39 -7.77
N GLN A 17 -2.88 6.33 -7.01
CA GLN A 17 -3.55 7.60 -6.70
C GLN A 17 -3.75 8.50 -7.91
N ARG A 18 -3.14 8.18 -9.03
CA ARG A 18 -3.32 8.92 -10.29
C ARG A 18 -4.28 8.19 -11.23
N GLY A 19 -4.81 7.05 -10.81
CA GLY A 19 -5.67 6.24 -11.65
C GLY A 19 -4.92 5.33 -12.62
N LYS A 20 -3.62 5.24 -12.50
CA LYS A 20 -2.79 4.40 -13.36
C LYS A 20 -2.73 2.98 -12.82
N ALA A 21 -2.85 1.98 -13.69
CA ALA A 21 -2.75 0.58 -13.30
C ALA A 21 -1.31 0.24 -12.89
N VAL A 22 -1.16 -0.36 -11.73
CA VAL A 22 0.13 -0.77 -11.17
C VAL A 22 0.03 -2.22 -10.73
N SER A 23 0.99 -3.03 -11.13
CA SER A 23 1.07 -4.44 -10.74
C SER A 23 2.27 -4.66 -9.83
N LEU A 24 2.17 -5.63 -8.93
CA LEU A 24 3.29 -5.99 -8.08
C LEU A 24 4.51 -6.38 -8.91
N SER A 25 4.29 -7.08 -10.01
CA SER A 25 5.36 -7.48 -10.92
C SER A 25 6.11 -6.32 -11.57
N ASP A 26 5.54 -5.10 -11.54
CA ASP A 26 6.21 -3.91 -12.05
C ASP A 26 7.46 -3.56 -11.23
N PHE A 27 7.54 -4.08 -10.01
CA PHE A 27 8.67 -3.80 -9.10
C PHE A 27 9.72 -4.90 -9.08
N LYS A 28 9.79 -5.72 -10.12
CA LYS A 28 10.81 -6.77 -10.20
C LYS A 28 12.20 -6.18 -10.03
N GLY A 29 13.04 -6.86 -9.28
CA GLY A 29 14.40 -6.41 -8.99
C GLY A 29 14.49 -5.47 -7.81
N LYS A 30 13.36 -5.11 -7.20
CA LYS A 30 13.33 -4.26 -6.02
C LYS A 30 12.68 -4.97 -4.86
N LYS A 31 13.05 -4.57 -3.66
CA LYS A 31 12.35 -5.00 -2.45
C LYS A 31 11.11 -4.14 -2.33
N VAL A 32 9.98 -4.74 -1.97
CA VAL A 32 8.73 -4.01 -1.82
C VAL A 32 8.28 -4.08 -0.37
N VAL A 33 8.10 -2.90 0.24
CA VAL A 33 7.50 -2.80 1.56
C VAL A 33 6.02 -2.54 1.32
N LEU A 34 5.23 -3.62 1.33
CA LEU A 34 3.81 -3.57 1.06
C LEU A 34 3.07 -3.51 2.39
N TYR A 35 2.30 -2.44 2.62
CA TYR A 35 1.53 -2.34 3.85
C TYR A 35 0.05 -2.09 3.55
N PHE A 36 -0.79 -2.65 4.39
CA PHE A 36 -2.24 -2.50 4.28
C PHE A 36 -2.71 -1.63 5.43
N TYR A 37 -3.60 -0.69 5.14
CA TYR A 37 -4.12 0.20 6.17
C TYR A 37 -5.64 0.33 6.03
N ALA A 38 -6.28 0.79 7.10
CA ALA A 38 -7.74 0.75 7.20
C ALA A 38 -8.43 1.79 6.34
N GLU A 39 -7.97 3.05 6.40
CA GLU A 39 -8.69 4.13 5.75
C GLU A 39 -7.84 5.39 5.62
N ASP A 40 -7.97 6.09 4.48
CA ASP A 40 -7.29 7.35 4.26
C ASP A 40 -7.71 8.40 5.29
N ASP A 41 -6.74 9.23 5.67
CA ASP A 41 -6.96 10.42 6.49
C ASP A 41 -7.56 10.14 7.88
N THR A 42 -7.41 8.93 8.39
CA THR A 42 -7.65 8.67 9.81
C THR A 42 -6.37 8.96 10.56
N LYS A 43 -6.48 9.25 11.86
CA LYS A 43 -5.32 9.69 12.63
C LYS A 43 -4.17 8.67 12.62
N GLY A 44 -4.47 7.42 12.90
CA GLY A 44 -3.44 6.37 12.96
C GLY A 44 -2.82 6.09 11.60
N CYS A 45 -3.67 5.99 10.55
CA CYS A 45 -3.19 5.72 9.21
C CYS A 45 -2.40 6.89 8.63
N THR A 46 -2.80 8.12 8.96
CA THR A 46 -2.06 9.31 8.56
C THR A 46 -0.68 9.34 9.19
N ASN A 47 -0.60 9.06 10.50
CA ASN A 47 0.68 9.02 11.20
C ASN A 47 1.61 7.97 10.61
N GLN A 48 1.06 6.79 10.28
CA GLN A 48 1.83 5.72 9.65
C GLN A 48 2.36 6.15 8.29
N ALA A 49 1.49 6.76 7.46
CA ALA A 49 1.89 7.21 6.13
C ALA A 49 2.97 8.28 6.21
N GLN A 50 2.83 9.23 7.13
CA GLN A 50 3.84 10.27 7.31
C GLN A 50 5.17 9.70 7.78
N ARG A 51 5.14 8.67 8.63
CA ARG A 51 6.36 8.00 9.08
C ARG A 51 7.05 7.29 7.92
N PHE A 52 6.29 6.61 7.06
CA PHE A 52 6.86 6.00 5.86
C PHE A 52 7.43 7.06 4.92
N ALA A 53 6.77 8.21 4.80
CA ALA A 53 7.26 9.28 3.95
C ALA A 53 8.63 9.79 4.45
N GLU A 54 8.80 9.91 5.76
CA GLU A 54 10.07 10.30 6.35
C GLU A 54 11.18 9.29 6.07
N LEU A 55 10.83 8.01 6.06
CA LEU A 55 11.79 6.93 5.88
C LEU A 55 12.04 6.57 4.42
N GLN A 56 11.26 7.13 3.50
CA GLN A 56 11.34 6.78 2.09
C GLN A 56 12.74 6.89 1.50
N PRO A 57 13.53 7.95 1.78
CA PRO A 57 14.89 8.01 1.25
C PRO A 57 15.79 6.85 1.73
N GLU A 58 15.61 6.41 2.97
CA GLU A 58 16.39 5.30 3.50
C GLU A 58 16.03 3.98 2.82
N PHE A 59 14.74 3.78 2.54
CA PHE A 59 14.30 2.61 1.80
C PHE A 59 14.84 2.64 0.36
N ALA A 60 14.81 3.81 -0.27
CA ALA A 60 15.31 3.96 -1.64
C ALA A 60 16.80 3.61 -1.71
N ASP A 61 17.58 4.01 -0.71
CA ASP A 61 19.00 3.69 -0.64
C ASP A 61 19.26 2.19 -0.59
N LYS A 62 18.28 1.42 -0.10
CA LYS A 62 18.38 -0.05 -0.01
C LYS A 62 17.66 -0.75 -1.15
N ASN A 63 17.36 -0.02 -2.22
CA ASN A 63 16.64 -0.53 -3.38
C ASN A 63 15.26 -1.09 -3.00
N ALA A 64 14.58 -0.40 -2.10
CA ALA A 64 13.24 -0.79 -1.65
C ALA A 64 12.23 0.30 -1.99
N VAL A 65 10.99 -0.10 -2.29
CA VAL A 65 9.89 0.82 -2.55
C VAL A 65 8.79 0.57 -1.53
N ILE A 66 8.08 1.63 -1.17
CA ILE A 66 6.95 1.56 -0.24
C ILE A 66 5.67 1.62 -1.04
N VAL A 67 4.75 0.69 -0.78
CA VAL A 67 3.46 0.64 -1.46
C VAL A 67 2.38 0.42 -0.42
N GLY A 68 1.45 1.35 -0.31
CA GLY A 68 0.31 1.21 0.60
C GLY A 68 -0.93 0.74 -0.16
N ILE A 69 -1.78 -0.02 0.51
CA ILE A 69 -3.05 -0.49 -0.06
C ILE A 69 -4.15 -0.32 0.97
N SER A 70 -5.28 0.24 0.54
CA SER A 70 -6.49 0.25 1.35
C SER A 70 -7.72 0.09 0.47
N LYS A 71 -8.89 -0.02 1.10
CA LYS A 71 -10.15 -0.16 0.38
C LYS A 71 -10.67 1.14 -0.22
N ASP A 72 -9.99 2.24 0.03
CA ASP A 72 -10.41 3.53 -0.48
C ASP A 72 -10.24 3.64 -1.99
N THR A 73 -10.94 4.60 -2.60
CA THR A 73 -10.87 4.80 -4.04
C THR A 73 -9.58 5.51 -4.45
N ALA A 74 -9.27 5.46 -5.75
CA ALA A 74 -8.11 6.19 -6.27
C ALA A 74 -8.26 7.70 -6.04
N GLU A 75 -9.48 8.23 -6.14
CA GLU A 75 -9.73 9.65 -5.88
C GLU A 75 -9.44 10.01 -4.42
N SER A 76 -9.88 9.17 -3.49
CA SER A 76 -9.57 9.37 -2.07
C SER A 76 -8.06 9.34 -1.84
N HIS A 77 -7.36 8.41 -2.45
CA HIS A 77 -5.91 8.30 -2.35
C HIS A 77 -5.21 9.53 -2.92
N LYS A 78 -5.70 10.05 -4.03
CA LYS A 78 -5.15 11.26 -4.61
C LYS A 78 -5.20 12.42 -3.63
N ASN A 79 -6.38 12.62 -3.01
CA ASN A 79 -6.57 13.68 -2.04
C ASN A 79 -5.67 13.48 -0.82
N PHE A 80 -5.57 12.26 -0.33
CA PHE A 80 -4.75 11.92 0.82
C PHE A 80 -3.26 12.16 0.53
N ALA A 81 -2.79 11.68 -0.61
CA ALA A 81 -1.39 11.85 -0.99
C ALA A 81 -1.03 13.33 -1.18
N GLU A 82 -1.94 14.12 -1.78
CA GLU A 82 -1.71 15.55 -1.97
C GLU A 82 -1.71 16.30 -0.64
N LYS A 83 -2.66 15.97 0.23
CA LYS A 83 -2.79 16.65 1.51
C LYS A 83 -1.54 16.50 2.38
N TYR A 84 -0.92 15.35 2.36
CA TYR A 84 0.24 15.05 3.20
C TYR A 84 1.54 14.90 2.43
N SER A 85 1.53 15.21 1.14
CA SER A 85 2.74 15.14 0.28
C SER A 85 3.42 13.78 0.36
N LEU A 86 2.64 12.72 0.23
CA LEU A 86 3.17 11.36 0.31
C LEU A 86 3.95 11.02 -0.96
N PRO A 87 5.22 10.63 -0.85
CA PRO A 87 6.08 10.43 -2.04
C PRO A 87 6.05 9.01 -2.59
N PHE A 88 5.20 8.15 -2.08
CA PHE A 88 5.16 6.75 -2.49
C PHE A 88 3.80 6.39 -3.08
N THR A 89 3.74 5.21 -3.70
CA THR A 89 2.53 4.73 -4.35
C THR A 89 1.51 4.23 -3.34
N ILE A 90 0.25 4.60 -3.54
CA ILE A 90 -0.87 4.09 -2.76
C ILE A 90 -1.86 3.48 -3.75
N LEU A 91 -2.25 2.24 -3.51
CA LEU A 91 -3.12 1.49 -4.42
C LEU A 91 -4.52 1.35 -3.87
N ALA A 92 -5.51 1.48 -4.76
CA ALA A 92 -6.93 1.40 -4.43
C ALA A 92 -7.44 -0.01 -4.61
N ASP A 93 -8.05 -0.57 -3.56
CA ASP A 93 -8.64 -1.91 -3.59
C ASP A 93 -10.07 -1.86 -3.04
N PRO A 94 -10.99 -1.10 -3.68
CA PRO A 94 -12.33 -0.88 -3.12
C PRO A 94 -13.13 -2.17 -2.97
N ASP A 95 -12.87 -3.18 -3.77
CA ASP A 95 -13.56 -4.47 -3.68
C ASP A 95 -12.89 -5.42 -2.68
N LYS A 96 -11.80 -5.00 -2.06
CA LYS A 96 -11.01 -5.79 -1.11
C LYS A 96 -10.47 -7.09 -1.70
N LYS A 97 -10.32 -7.14 -3.02
CA LYS A 97 -9.86 -8.35 -3.71
C LYS A 97 -8.43 -8.71 -3.31
N VAL A 98 -7.53 -7.75 -3.36
CA VAL A 98 -6.13 -7.98 -3.00
C VAL A 98 -5.97 -8.11 -1.50
N ILE A 99 -6.71 -7.31 -0.74
CA ILE A 99 -6.71 -7.40 0.73
C ILE A 99 -7.08 -8.82 1.16
N ASN A 100 -8.12 -9.38 0.56
CA ASN A 100 -8.53 -10.77 0.87
C ASN A 100 -7.51 -11.79 0.36
N MET A 101 -6.94 -11.55 -0.81
CA MET A 101 -5.94 -12.43 -1.40
C MET A 101 -4.73 -12.58 -0.47
N TYR A 102 -4.35 -11.50 0.22
CA TYR A 102 -3.23 -11.54 1.16
C TYR A 102 -3.67 -11.95 2.57
N SER A 103 -4.95 -12.25 2.75
CA SER A 103 -5.52 -12.73 4.02
C SER A 103 -5.31 -11.76 5.19
N VAL A 104 -5.35 -10.47 4.92
CA VAL A 104 -5.18 -9.45 5.95
C VAL A 104 -6.49 -8.82 6.39
N TRP A 105 -7.60 -9.23 5.79
CA TRP A 105 -8.95 -8.75 6.13
C TRP A 105 -9.75 -9.86 6.80
N GLY A 106 -10.91 -9.53 7.36
CA GLY A 106 -11.81 -10.47 7.97
C GLY A 106 -12.11 -10.06 9.41
N GLU A 107 -12.33 -11.02 10.28
CA GLU A 107 -12.57 -10.75 11.68
C GLU A 107 -11.36 -10.15 12.37
N LYS A 108 -10.20 -10.41 11.82
CA LYS A 108 -8.96 -9.90 12.37
C LYS A 108 -8.81 -8.43 12.01
N LYS A 109 -8.03 -7.74 12.80
CA LYS A 109 -7.75 -6.34 12.55
C LYS A 109 -6.72 -6.19 11.45
N LEU A 110 -6.85 -5.10 10.70
CA LEU A 110 -5.77 -4.67 9.82
C LEU A 110 -4.66 -4.08 10.67
N TYR A 111 -3.45 -4.34 10.30
CA TYR A 111 -2.28 -3.85 11.01
C TYR A 111 -1.56 -2.79 10.21
#